data_a9b7dd11a9ab70c3ee7f1be4f9d081ba
#
_entry.id   a9b7dd11a9ab70c3ee7f1be4f9d081ba
#
_cell.length_a   1.000
_cell.length_b   1.000
_cell.length_c   1.000
_cell.angle_alpha   90.00
_cell.angle_beta   90.00
_cell.angle_gamma   90.00
#
_symmetry.space_group_name_H-M   'P 1'
#
loop_
_entity.id
_entity.type
_entity.pdbx_description
1 polymer ?
#
loop_
_entity_poly.entity_id
_entity_poly.type
_entity_poly.pdbx_seq_one_letter_code
_entity_poly.pdbx_strand_id
1 'polypeptide(L)'
;MKIPARQGCLRVGLMAFICLLVAATRASEPPLQLARVYQPGMDLQGYWVSEKLDGVRAYWDGQQLLSRGGNIIAAPDWFLRDFPDQPLDGELWMGRGRFAAVSAAIRRLQPKAEEWRQIRFMVFDLPASGVPFSERMKKMRELVGKTSSYHLAMVEQRPATDHGALLARLDWVLAVGGEGLMLHHGDSFYKAGRTAALLKVKTFQDAEATVVGYSNGKGKYQGQVGALVVETGDGRRFKLGSGLSDDERVDPPPLGSTVTYKYYGLTSTGLPRFASFLRVRNDEPAAPTRRVSQSD
;
A
#
# COMPACT_ATOMS: atom_id res chain seq x y z
N MET A 1 -60.27 -67.87 10.18
CA MET A 1 -59.27 -67.38 11.11
C MET A 1 -58.35 -66.46 10.32
N LYS A 2 -58.57 -65.12 10.33
CA LYS A 2 -57.86 -64.11 9.51
C LYS A 2 -56.86 -63.39 10.40
N ILE A 3 -55.61 -63.40 10.00
CA ILE A 3 -54.52 -62.67 10.64
C ILE A 3 -54.34 -61.33 9.92
N PRO A 4 -54.32 -60.14 10.58
CA PRO A 4 -54.12 -58.86 9.90
C PRO A 4 -52.62 -58.54 9.75
N ALA A 5 -52.24 -58.06 8.60
CA ALA A 5 -50.89 -57.56 8.28
C ALA A 5 -50.59 -56.22 8.95
N ARG A 6 -49.47 -56.11 9.63
CA ARG A 6 -48.92 -54.86 10.14
C ARG A 6 -48.18 -54.09 9.02
N GLN A 7 -48.67 -52.93 8.68
CA GLN A 7 -47.93 -51.95 7.86
C GLN A 7 -46.97 -51.19 8.72
N GLY A 8 -45.65 -51.40 8.47
CA GLY A 8 -44.58 -50.58 9.07
C GLY A 8 -44.38 -49.30 8.25
N CYS A 9 -44.69 -48.15 8.85
CA CYS A 9 -44.40 -46.85 8.31
C CYS A 9 -42.90 -46.52 8.52
N LEU A 10 -42.12 -46.55 7.43
CA LEU A 10 -40.72 -46.10 7.42
C LEU A 10 -40.72 -44.55 7.31
N ARG A 11 -40.48 -43.88 8.40
CA ARG A 11 -40.25 -42.41 8.39
C ARG A 11 -38.82 -42.12 7.97
N VAL A 12 -38.60 -41.73 6.73
CA VAL A 12 -37.34 -41.19 6.23
C VAL A 12 -37.26 -39.74 6.71
N GLY A 13 -36.44 -39.51 7.73
CA GLY A 13 -36.09 -38.17 8.20
C GLY A 13 -35.09 -37.51 7.22
N LEU A 14 -35.59 -36.53 6.45
CA LEU A 14 -34.79 -35.68 5.60
C LEU A 14 -34.02 -34.67 6.47
N MET A 15 -32.76 -34.96 6.79
CA MET A 15 -31.86 -34.05 7.50
C MET A 15 -31.32 -33.03 6.47
N ALA A 16 -31.94 -31.85 6.41
CA ALA A 16 -31.43 -30.75 5.59
C ALA A 16 -30.13 -30.20 6.19
N PHE A 17 -29.01 -30.51 5.57
CA PHE A 17 -27.71 -29.95 5.91
C PHE A 17 -27.64 -28.53 5.32
N ILE A 18 -27.93 -27.51 6.15
CA ILE A 18 -27.73 -26.11 5.76
C ILE A 18 -26.24 -25.83 5.80
N CYS A 19 -25.57 -25.94 4.66
CA CYS A 19 -24.21 -25.39 4.49
C CYS A 19 -24.30 -23.86 4.54
N LEU A 20 -23.98 -23.28 5.71
CA LEU A 20 -23.68 -21.84 5.81
C LEU A 20 -22.40 -21.58 4.98
N LEU A 21 -22.57 -21.11 3.76
CA LEU A 21 -21.51 -20.46 2.99
C LEU A 21 -21.16 -19.14 3.70
N VAL A 22 -20.17 -19.16 4.59
CA VAL A 22 -19.51 -17.95 5.06
C VAL A 22 -18.72 -17.41 3.86
N ALA A 23 -19.36 -16.56 3.07
CA ALA A 23 -18.67 -15.73 2.10
C ALA A 23 -17.70 -14.86 2.88
N ALA A 24 -16.39 -15.09 2.75
CA ALA A 24 -15.38 -14.16 3.22
C ALA A 24 -15.64 -12.83 2.48
N THR A 25 -16.32 -11.90 3.14
CA THR A 25 -16.52 -10.55 2.64
C THR A 25 -15.14 -9.89 2.57
N ARG A 26 -14.57 -9.81 1.39
CA ARG A 26 -13.49 -8.86 1.14
C ARG A 26 -14.06 -7.49 1.47
N ALA A 27 -13.42 -6.77 2.39
CA ALA A 27 -13.72 -5.37 2.57
C ALA A 27 -13.54 -4.67 1.21
N SER A 28 -14.42 -3.75 0.88
CA SER A 28 -14.28 -2.95 -0.34
C SER A 28 -12.97 -2.16 -0.26
N GLU A 29 -12.32 -1.95 -1.39
CA GLU A 29 -11.13 -1.09 -1.44
C GLU A 29 -11.46 0.27 -0.80
N PRO A 30 -10.62 0.76 0.12
CA PRO A 30 -10.87 2.05 0.75
C PRO A 30 -10.81 3.19 -0.29
N PRO A 31 -11.63 4.24 -0.15
CA PRO A 31 -11.73 5.33 -1.12
C PRO A 31 -10.52 6.26 -1.04
N LEU A 32 -9.34 5.81 -1.42
CA LEU A 32 -8.09 6.54 -1.25
C LEU A 32 -7.89 7.65 -2.30
N GLN A 33 -7.40 8.80 -1.83
CA GLN A 33 -6.90 9.86 -2.71
C GLN A 33 -5.50 9.47 -3.23
N LEU A 34 -5.26 9.71 -4.55
CA LEU A 34 -4.03 9.34 -5.23
C LEU A 34 -3.32 10.57 -5.81
N ALA A 35 -2.00 10.62 -5.65
CA ALA A 35 -1.17 11.72 -6.12
C ALA A 35 -0.92 11.67 -7.63
N ARG A 36 -0.80 12.87 -8.25
CA ARG A 36 -0.13 13.07 -9.54
C ARG A 36 1.36 13.37 -9.31
N VAL A 37 2.14 13.38 -10.40
CA VAL A 37 3.55 13.80 -10.36
C VAL A 37 3.59 15.33 -10.48
N TYR A 38 4.36 15.96 -9.58
CA TYR A 38 4.67 17.38 -9.67
C TYR A 38 5.39 17.69 -10.99
N GLN A 39 5.04 18.81 -11.61
CA GLN A 39 5.72 19.32 -12.79
C GLN A 39 6.38 20.66 -12.44
N PRO A 40 7.65 20.87 -12.82
CA PRO A 40 8.30 22.17 -12.64
C PRO A 40 7.49 23.31 -13.29
N GLY A 41 7.43 24.45 -12.63
CA GLY A 41 6.66 25.62 -13.09
C GLY A 41 5.19 25.64 -12.67
N MET A 42 4.70 24.63 -11.95
CA MET A 42 3.38 24.71 -11.32
C MET A 42 3.37 25.77 -10.23
N ASP A 43 2.27 26.50 -10.10
CA ASP A 43 2.03 27.40 -8.98
C ASP A 43 1.93 26.59 -7.68
N LEU A 44 2.70 27.00 -6.67
CA LEU A 44 2.75 26.38 -5.35
C LEU A 44 1.88 27.11 -4.31
N GLN A 45 1.23 28.19 -4.70
CA GLN A 45 0.36 28.93 -3.80
C GLN A 45 -0.72 28.02 -3.21
N GLY A 46 -0.90 28.07 -1.90
CA GLY A 46 -1.90 27.26 -1.20
C GLY A 46 -1.53 25.80 -0.99
N TYR A 47 -0.36 25.35 -1.44
CA TYR A 47 0.10 23.98 -1.16
C TYR A 47 0.82 23.87 0.18
N TRP A 48 0.68 22.69 0.79
CA TRP A 48 1.42 22.23 1.95
C TRP A 48 2.41 21.15 1.52
N VAL A 49 3.60 21.17 2.12
CA VAL A 49 4.68 20.22 1.85
C VAL A 49 4.85 19.28 3.03
N SER A 50 4.94 18.00 2.77
CA SER A 50 5.33 16.97 3.73
C SER A 50 6.37 16.02 3.14
N GLU A 51 7.06 15.28 4.01
CA GLU A 51 7.90 14.17 3.55
C GLU A 51 7.03 13.05 2.99
N LYS A 52 7.42 12.50 1.84
CA LYS A 52 6.87 11.27 1.32
C LYS A 52 7.54 10.10 2.04
N LEU A 53 6.81 9.50 2.96
CA LEU A 53 7.31 8.36 3.71
C LEU A 53 7.39 7.11 2.82
N ASP A 54 8.43 6.33 2.98
CA ASP A 54 8.60 5.01 2.34
C ASP A 54 8.21 3.91 3.32
N GLY A 55 6.91 3.70 3.45
CA GLY A 55 6.27 2.72 4.31
C GLY A 55 5.17 1.97 3.58
N VAL A 56 4.17 1.52 4.31
CA VAL A 56 2.98 0.88 3.75
C VAL A 56 1.75 1.69 4.07
N ARG A 57 1.09 2.20 3.03
CA ARG A 57 -0.15 2.95 3.20
C ARG A 57 -1.21 2.07 3.82
N ALA A 58 -1.83 2.56 4.89
CA ALA A 58 -2.95 1.93 5.54
C ALA A 58 -4.09 2.93 5.74
N TYR A 59 -5.29 2.42 5.67
CA TYR A 59 -6.53 3.12 5.96
C TYR A 59 -7.10 2.57 7.27
N TRP A 60 -7.25 3.41 8.26
CA TRP A 60 -7.98 3.10 9.48
C TRP A 60 -9.44 3.45 9.28
N ASP A 61 -10.36 2.52 9.42
CA ASP A 61 -11.79 2.74 9.18
C ASP A 61 -12.57 3.15 10.45
N GLY A 62 -11.89 3.24 11.59
CA GLY A 62 -12.44 3.46 12.93
C GLY A 62 -12.43 2.20 13.79
N GLN A 63 -12.11 1.03 13.21
CA GLN A 63 -12.09 -0.26 13.92
C GLN A 63 -10.90 -1.14 13.53
N GLN A 64 -10.45 -1.09 12.27
CA GLN A 64 -9.38 -1.93 11.75
C GLN A 64 -8.54 -1.20 10.71
N LEU A 65 -7.30 -1.66 10.56
CA LEU A 65 -6.41 -1.19 9.50
C LEU A 65 -6.64 -1.99 8.21
N LEU A 66 -6.83 -1.28 7.12
CA LEU A 66 -6.98 -1.83 5.78
C LEU A 66 -5.79 -1.45 4.92
N SER A 67 -5.30 -2.37 4.13
CA SER A 67 -4.34 -2.08 3.06
C SER A 67 -5.01 -1.29 1.93
N ARG A 68 -4.21 -0.81 0.97
CA ARG A 68 -4.73 -0.14 -0.23
C ARG A 68 -5.70 -1.02 -1.03
N GLY A 69 -5.49 -2.33 -1.07
CA GLY A 69 -6.36 -3.30 -1.75
C GLY A 69 -7.57 -3.75 -0.92
N GLY A 70 -7.82 -3.15 0.26
CA GLY A 70 -8.96 -3.47 1.13
C GLY A 70 -8.75 -4.72 1.99
N ASN A 71 -7.54 -5.27 2.05
CA ASN A 71 -7.26 -6.41 2.94
C ASN A 71 -6.99 -5.92 4.37
N ILE A 72 -7.46 -6.67 5.36
CA ILE A 72 -7.23 -6.36 6.77
C ILE A 72 -5.75 -6.57 7.10
N ILE A 73 -5.12 -5.57 7.70
CA ILE A 73 -3.77 -5.67 8.26
C ILE A 73 -3.91 -6.11 9.71
N ALA A 74 -3.43 -7.31 10.01
CA ALA A 74 -3.45 -7.87 11.36
C ALA A 74 -2.47 -7.08 12.26
N ALA A 75 -2.99 -6.09 12.98
CA ALA A 75 -2.23 -5.33 13.97
C ALA A 75 -2.51 -5.86 15.38
N PRO A 76 -1.55 -5.77 16.33
CA PRO A 76 -1.82 -6.12 17.73
C PRO A 76 -2.83 -5.14 18.37
N ASP A 77 -3.71 -5.61 19.25
CA ASP A 77 -4.72 -4.78 19.92
C ASP A 77 -4.11 -3.59 20.67
N TRP A 78 -2.94 -3.79 21.30
CA TRP A 78 -2.25 -2.71 22.02
C TRP A 78 -1.76 -1.59 21.09
N PHE A 79 -1.52 -1.87 19.81
CA PHE A 79 -1.14 -0.86 18.80
C PHE A 79 -2.32 0.04 18.44
N LEU A 80 -3.53 -0.51 18.39
CA LEU A 80 -4.76 0.17 17.99
C LEU A 80 -5.55 0.79 19.15
N ARG A 81 -5.21 0.46 20.39
CA ARG A 81 -6.02 0.74 21.59
C ARG A 81 -6.50 2.19 21.71
N ASP A 82 -5.64 3.14 21.39
CA ASP A 82 -5.93 4.57 21.56
C ASP A 82 -6.13 5.28 20.21
N PHE A 83 -6.47 4.52 19.16
CA PHE A 83 -6.84 5.11 17.89
C PHE A 83 -8.27 5.64 17.95
N PRO A 84 -8.58 6.75 17.27
CA PRO A 84 -9.91 7.34 17.29
C PRO A 84 -10.92 6.52 16.47
N ASP A 85 -12.22 6.66 16.77
CA ASP A 85 -13.31 5.96 16.08
C ASP A 85 -13.57 6.48 14.65
N GLN A 86 -12.85 7.51 14.19
CA GLN A 86 -13.02 8.09 12.86
C GLN A 86 -11.95 7.61 11.88
N PRO A 87 -12.27 7.56 10.58
CA PRO A 87 -11.31 7.13 9.56
C PRO A 87 -10.07 8.02 9.47
N LEU A 88 -8.91 7.36 9.29
CA LEU A 88 -7.62 7.99 9.09
C LEU A 88 -6.93 7.40 7.86
N ASP A 89 -6.23 8.25 7.12
CA ASP A 89 -5.36 7.84 6.01
C ASP A 89 -3.91 8.13 6.39
N GLY A 90 -3.07 7.12 6.35
CA GLY A 90 -1.70 7.24 6.86
C GLY A 90 -0.75 6.18 6.30
N GLU A 91 0.47 6.23 6.78
CA GLU A 91 1.55 5.32 6.45
C GLU A 91 2.00 4.54 7.67
N LEU A 92 1.98 3.22 7.62
CA LEU A 92 2.70 2.37 8.57
C LEU A 92 4.18 2.45 8.27
N TRP A 93 4.98 2.98 9.21
CA TRP A 93 6.35 3.39 8.96
C TRP A 93 7.28 3.02 10.13
N MET A 94 8.48 2.54 9.80
CA MET A 94 9.54 2.16 10.75
C MET A 94 10.78 3.08 10.70
N GLY A 95 10.72 4.17 9.97
CA GLY A 95 11.88 5.01 9.68
C GLY A 95 12.34 4.89 8.23
N ARG A 96 13.24 5.80 7.80
CA ARG A 96 13.79 5.84 6.44
C ARG A 96 14.59 4.57 6.13
N GLY A 97 14.51 4.08 4.89
CA GLY A 97 15.20 2.88 4.44
C GLY A 97 14.70 1.56 5.04
N ARG A 98 13.55 1.57 5.74
CA ARG A 98 12.99 0.39 6.43
C ARG A 98 11.75 -0.21 5.76
N PHE A 99 11.49 0.12 4.49
CA PHE A 99 10.32 -0.40 3.76
C PHE A 99 10.21 -1.93 3.81
N ALA A 100 11.30 -2.65 3.55
CA ALA A 100 11.29 -4.11 3.56
C ALA A 100 10.87 -4.68 4.92
N ALA A 101 11.32 -4.06 6.02
CA ALA A 101 10.99 -4.49 7.38
C ALA A 101 9.51 -4.25 7.71
N VAL A 102 8.97 -3.05 7.44
CA VAL A 102 7.56 -2.76 7.68
C VAL A 102 6.66 -3.61 6.78
N SER A 103 6.99 -3.77 5.50
CA SER A 103 6.26 -4.63 4.57
C SER A 103 6.24 -6.10 5.03
N ALA A 104 7.36 -6.63 5.53
CA ALA A 104 7.42 -7.98 6.08
C ALA A 104 6.55 -8.13 7.34
N ALA A 105 6.57 -7.12 8.24
CA ALA A 105 5.81 -7.16 9.49
C ALA A 105 4.28 -7.18 9.25
N ILE A 106 3.78 -6.32 8.35
CA ILE A 106 2.34 -6.19 8.09
C ILE A 106 1.73 -7.38 7.33
N ARG A 107 2.55 -8.13 6.59
CA ARG A 107 2.08 -9.33 5.86
C ARG A 107 1.86 -10.56 6.74
N ARG A 108 2.32 -10.53 7.99
CA ARG A 108 2.12 -11.63 8.90
C ARG A 108 0.66 -11.69 9.37
N LEU A 109 0.03 -12.86 9.23
CA LEU A 109 -1.29 -13.12 9.80
C LEU A 109 -1.25 -13.13 11.35
N GLN A 110 -0.09 -13.47 11.92
CA GLN A 110 0.17 -13.37 13.35
C GLN A 110 1.25 -12.30 13.57
N PRO A 111 0.87 -11.10 14.04
CA PRO A 111 1.79 -10.00 14.22
C PRO A 111 2.80 -10.30 15.32
N LYS A 112 4.08 -9.96 15.08
CA LYS A 112 5.13 -10.07 16.09
C LYS A 112 5.27 -8.76 16.85
N ALA A 113 5.16 -8.80 18.17
CA ALA A 113 5.16 -7.62 19.02
C ALA A 113 6.45 -6.79 18.88
N GLU A 114 7.62 -7.45 18.75
CA GLU A 114 8.91 -6.78 18.58
C GLU A 114 9.03 -5.99 17.27
N GLU A 115 8.38 -6.45 16.20
CA GLU A 115 8.31 -5.72 14.92
C GLU A 115 7.35 -4.53 15.04
N TRP A 116 6.16 -4.73 15.62
CA TRP A 116 5.12 -3.72 15.73
C TRP A 116 5.46 -2.59 16.70
N ARG A 117 6.31 -2.83 17.72
CA ARG A 117 6.84 -1.76 18.59
C ARG A 117 7.67 -0.71 17.86
N GLN A 118 8.22 -1.05 16.68
CA GLN A 118 9.00 -0.14 15.84
C GLN A 118 8.14 0.60 14.81
N ILE A 119 6.88 0.20 14.61
CA ILE A 119 5.96 0.81 13.65
C ILE A 119 5.25 1.99 14.30
N ARG A 120 5.10 3.06 13.54
CA ARG A 120 4.16 4.16 13.81
C ARG A 120 3.17 4.27 12.66
N PHE A 121 1.92 4.58 12.97
CA PHE A 121 0.94 4.98 11.97
C PHE A 121 1.01 6.49 11.81
N MET A 122 1.60 6.92 10.71
CA MET A 122 1.87 8.31 10.38
C MET A 122 0.71 8.88 9.57
N VAL A 123 -0.25 9.51 10.25
CA VAL A 123 -1.47 10.05 9.64
C VAL A 123 -1.12 11.28 8.79
N PHE A 124 -1.64 11.33 7.58
CA PHE A 124 -1.46 12.45 6.66
C PHE A 124 -2.78 13.02 6.13
N ASP A 125 -3.93 12.34 6.32
CA ASP A 125 -5.24 12.87 5.94
C ASP A 125 -6.41 12.28 6.76
N LEU A 126 -7.59 12.96 6.69
CA LEU A 126 -8.86 12.58 7.32
C LEU A 126 -9.96 12.40 6.25
N PRO A 127 -10.18 11.19 5.72
CA PRO A 127 -11.08 10.95 4.58
C PRO A 127 -12.52 11.38 4.78
N ALA A 128 -13.08 11.16 5.97
CA ALA A 128 -14.50 11.41 6.26
C ALA A 128 -14.81 12.83 6.75
N SER A 129 -13.85 13.76 6.75
CA SER A 129 -13.98 15.03 7.44
C SER A 129 -14.89 16.06 6.73
N GLY A 130 -15.09 15.96 5.41
CA GLY A 130 -15.98 16.86 4.65
C GLY A 130 -15.56 18.34 4.61
N VAL A 131 -14.29 18.66 4.96
CA VAL A 131 -13.73 20.02 4.97
C VAL A 131 -12.44 20.09 4.14
N PRO A 132 -11.96 21.32 3.78
CA PRO A 132 -10.69 21.51 3.09
C PRO A 132 -9.50 20.94 3.85
N PHE A 133 -8.39 20.63 3.14
CA PHE A 133 -7.20 20.02 3.72
C PHE A 133 -6.59 20.86 4.86
N SER A 134 -6.56 22.18 4.74
CA SER A 134 -6.08 23.07 5.79
C SER A 134 -6.85 22.90 7.12
N GLU A 135 -8.16 22.68 7.05
CA GLU A 135 -8.97 22.39 8.23
C GLU A 135 -8.79 20.93 8.70
N ARG A 136 -8.63 19.98 7.77
CA ARG A 136 -8.31 18.58 8.14
C ARG A 136 -7.00 18.48 8.90
N MET A 137 -5.98 19.27 8.52
CA MET A 137 -4.71 19.35 9.26
C MET A 137 -4.87 19.82 10.70
N LYS A 138 -5.71 20.83 10.95
CA LYS A 138 -6.00 21.29 12.31
C LYS A 138 -6.64 20.19 13.12
N LYS A 139 -7.66 19.54 12.55
CA LYS A 139 -8.34 18.39 13.16
C LYS A 139 -7.40 17.21 13.43
N MET A 140 -6.50 16.86 12.48
CA MET A 140 -5.48 15.82 12.68
C MET A 140 -4.56 16.14 13.86
N ARG A 141 -4.10 17.39 13.95
CA ARG A 141 -3.22 17.85 15.05
C ARG A 141 -3.92 17.73 16.40
N GLU A 142 -5.17 18.17 16.48
CA GLU A 142 -5.97 18.05 17.69
C GLU A 142 -6.22 16.60 18.08
N LEU A 143 -6.52 15.76 17.12
CA LEU A 143 -6.82 14.34 17.30
C LEU A 143 -5.59 13.57 17.77
N VAL A 144 -4.46 13.75 17.10
CA VAL A 144 -3.19 13.11 17.49
C VAL A 144 -2.68 13.69 18.83
N GLY A 145 -2.93 14.98 19.11
CA GLY A 145 -2.56 15.59 20.38
C GLY A 145 -3.38 15.10 21.60
N LYS A 146 -4.54 14.52 21.37
CA LYS A 146 -5.40 13.94 22.42
C LYS A 146 -5.13 12.45 22.70
N THR A 147 -4.45 11.77 21.78
CA THR A 147 -4.14 10.33 21.98
C THR A 147 -2.95 10.15 22.92
N SER A 148 -3.01 9.11 23.73
CA SER A 148 -1.86 8.64 24.52
C SER A 148 -0.98 7.64 23.74
N SER A 149 -1.39 7.24 22.53
CA SER A 149 -0.66 6.26 21.74
C SER A 149 0.65 6.82 21.21
N TYR A 150 1.77 6.21 21.58
CA TYR A 150 3.07 6.46 20.95
C TYR A 150 3.08 6.09 19.46
N HIS A 151 2.20 5.17 19.05
CA HIS A 151 2.18 4.62 17.71
C HIS A 151 1.35 5.42 16.70
N LEU A 152 0.57 6.41 17.16
CA LEU A 152 -0.18 7.32 16.31
C LEU A 152 0.51 8.68 16.25
N ALA A 153 0.85 9.13 15.05
CA ALA A 153 1.48 10.44 14.86
C ALA A 153 1.00 11.09 13.55
N MET A 154 1.11 12.41 13.48
CA MET A 154 0.82 13.14 12.25
C MET A 154 2.11 13.37 11.45
N VAL A 155 2.04 13.21 10.13
CA VAL A 155 3.11 13.66 9.23
C VAL A 155 3.20 15.19 9.28
N GLU A 156 4.40 15.71 9.50
CA GLU A 156 4.60 17.17 9.55
C GLU A 156 4.26 17.81 8.21
N GLN A 157 3.47 18.87 8.26
CA GLN A 157 3.05 19.66 7.12
C GLN A 157 3.57 21.10 7.27
N ARG A 158 4.18 21.63 6.22
CA ARG A 158 4.68 23.02 6.15
C ARG A 158 4.11 23.71 4.93
N PRO A 159 3.85 25.03 4.97
CA PRO A 159 3.46 25.76 3.75
C PRO A 159 4.53 25.63 2.68
N ALA A 160 4.12 25.41 1.42
CA ALA A 160 5.00 25.57 0.27
C ALA A 160 5.24 27.07 0.05
N THR A 161 6.46 27.47 -0.22
CA THR A 161 6.82 28.88 -0.52
C THR A 161 7.06 29.05 -2.02
N ASP A 162 8.20 28.58 -2.50
CA ASP A 162 8.60 28.71 -3.87
C ASP A 162 9.30 27.43 -4.38
N HIS A 163 9.58 27.39 -5.67
CA HIS A 163 10.20 26.22 -6.31
C HIS A 163 11.62 25.94 -5.79
N GLY A 164 12.41 26.99 -5.51
CA GLY A 164 13.77 26.84 -4.98
C GLY A 164 13.78 26.20 -3.60
N ALA A 165 12.93 26.69 -2.70
CA ALA A 165 12.76 26.11 -1.36
C ALA A 165 12.22 24.67 -1.40
N LEU A 166 11.31 24.36 -2.35
CA LEU A 166 10.81 23.00 -2.55
C LEU A 166 11.94 22.05 -2.96
N LEU A 167 12.79 22.44 -3.93
CA LEU A 167 13.93 21.63 -4.37
C LEU A 167 14.98 21.47 -3.27
N ALA A 168 15.34 22.54 -2.55
CA ALA A 168 16.27 22.46 -1.43
C ALA A 168 15.76 21.52 -0.34
N ARG A 169 14.46 21.52 -0.06
CA ARG A 169 13.83 20.57 0.86
C ARG A 169 13.86 19.15 0.34
N LEU A 170 13.62 18.94 -0.97
CA LEU A 170 13.73 17.64 -1.60
C LEU A 170 15.16 17.08 -1.46
N ASP A 171 16.17 17.87 -1.80
CA ASP A 171 17.56 17.48 -1.71
C ASP A 171 17.96 17.09 -0.29
N TRP A 172 17.50 17.88 0.70
CA TRP A 172 17.72 17.55 2.11
C TRP A 172 17.08 16.21 2.50
N VAL A 173 15.81 15.98 2.12
CA VAL A 173 15.10 14.73 2.43
C VAL A 173 15.82 13.53 1.80
N LEU A 174 16.27 13.66 0.56
CA LEU A 174 17.03 12.61 -0.14
C LEU A 174 18.40 12.34 0.53
N ALA A 175 19.10 13.40 0.93
CA ALA A 175 20.42 13.29 1.60
C ALA A 175 20.33 12.53 2.93
N VAL A 176 19.20 12.62 3.63
CA VAL A 176 18.97 11.88 4.88
C VAL A 176 18.21 10.55 4.68
N GLY A 177 18.16 10.05 3.43
CA GLY A 177 17.62 8.75 3.09
C GLY A 177 16.08 8.69 2.98
N GLY A 178 15.41 9.84 2.84
CA GLY A 178 13.98 9.92 2.55
C GLY A 178 13.68 9.65 1.07
N GLU A 179 12.40 9.41 0.72
CA GLU A 179 11.97 9.05 -0.63
C GLU A 179 11.69 10.27 -1.52
N GLY A 180 11.23 11.37 -0.92
CA GLY A 180 10.81 12.56 -1.63
C GLY A 180 9.82 13.40 -0.82
N LEU A 181 9.01 14.22 -1.52
CA LEU A 181 8.03 15.08 -0.88
C LEU A 181 6.62 14.82 -1.44
N MET A 182 5.62 15.24 -0.66
CA MET A 182 4.23 15.36 -1.06
C MET A 182 3.82 16.82 -0.99
N LEU A 183 3.02 17.26 -1.96
CA LEU A 183 2.35 18.55 -1.97
C LEU A 183 0.85 18.31 -1.90
N HIS A 184 0.16 18.97 -0.99
CA HIS A 184 -1.28 18.88 -0.86
C HIS A 184 -1.90 20.28 -0.82
N HIS A 185 -2.83 20.57 -1.74
CA HIS A 185 -3.48 21.87 -1.81
C HIS A 185 -4.43 22.08 -0.62
N GLY A 186 -4.26 23.20 0.09
CA GLY A 186 -4.94 23.49 1.34
C GLY A 186 -6.47 23.57 1.23
N ASP A 187 -6.98 24.05 0.10
CA ASP A 187 -8.43 24.22 -0.12
C ASP A 187 -9.09 22.96 -0.71
N SER A 188 -8.33 21.89 -0.90
CA SER A 188 -8.88 20.67 -1.50
C SER A 188 -9.67 19.82 -0.52
N PHE A 189 -10.82 19.34 -0.95
CA PHE A 189 -11.57 18.31 -0.25
C PHE A 189 -10.96 16.93 -0.52
N TYR A 190 -11.14 16.00 0.42
CA TYR A 190 -10.74 14.61 0.21
C TYR A 190 -11.59 13.99 -0.90
N LYS A 191 -10.95 13.49 -1.94
CA LYS A 191 -11.62 12.88 -3.08
C LYS A 191 -10.90 11.61 -3.49
N ALA A 192 -11.62 10.48 -3.49
CA ALA A 192 -11.09 9.21 -3.98
C ALA A 192 -10.60 9.31 -5.43
N GLY A 193 -9.54 8.58 -5.73
CA GLY A 193 -8.92 8.55 -7.04
C GLY A 193 -7.83 9.59 -7.23
N ARG A 194 -7.31 9.68 -8.47
CA ARG A 194 -6.17 10.52 -8.80
C ARG A 194 -6.58 11.99 -8.98
N THR A 195 -5.92 12.87 -8.22
CA THR A 195 -6.23 14.31 -8.21
C THR A 195 -4.98 15.16 -8.44
N ALA A 196 -5.17 16.36 -8.99
CA ALA A 196 -4.12 17.37 -9.10
C ALA A 196 -3.87 18.12 -7.78
N ALA A 197 -4.79 18.01 -6.81
CA ALA A 197 -4.63 18.63 -5.50
C ALA A 197 -3.61 17.92 -4.60
N LEU A 198 -3.23 16.69 -4.94
CA LEU A 198 -2.18 15.92 -4.26
C LEU A 198 -1.09 15.56 -5.28
N LEU A 199 0.15 15.96 -5.00
CA LEU A 199 1.28 15.77 -5.90
C LEU A 199 2.44 15.08 -5.18
N LYS A 200 3.17 14.21 -5.88
CA LYS A 200 4.43 13.63 -5.43
C LYS A 200 5.62 14.31 -6.12
N VAL A 201 6.61 14.70 -5.35
CA VAL A 201 7.85 15.34 -5.79
C VAL A 201 9.00 14.39 -5.55
N LYS A 202 9.64 13.91 -6.61
CA LYS A 202 10.76 12.97 -6.59
C LYS A 202 11.76 13.32 -7.68
N THR A 203 13.00 12.87 -7.53
CA THR A 203 14.02 12.99 -8.56
C THR A 203 13.78 12.05 -9.76
N PHE A 204 12.98 11.02 -9.56
CA PHE A 204 12.56 10.08 -10.60
C PHE A 204 11.06 9.80 -10.48
N GLN A 205 10.47 9.31 -11.56
CA GLN A 205 9.12 8.76 -11.55
C GLN A 205 9.17 7.28 -11.18
N ASP A 206 8.14 6.80 -10.52
CA ASP A 206 7.94 5.37 -10.26
C ASP A 206 6.58 4.93 -10.78
N ALA A 207 6.52 3.69 -11.21
CA ALA A 207 5.29 3.03 -11.63
C ALA A 207 5.35 1.53 -11.33
N GLU A 208 4.23 0.86 -11.54
CA GLU A 208 4.06 -0.55 -11.31
C GLU A 208 3.85 -1.29 -12.62
N ALA A 209 4.36 -2.52 -12.68
CA ALA A 209 4.14 -3.43 -13.80
C ALA A 209 4.12 -4.88 -13.30
N THR A 210 3.46 -5.76 -14.07
CA THR A 210 3.39 -7.18 -13.77
C THR A 210 4.54 -7.93 -14.43
N VAL A 211 5.21 -8.81 -13.71
CA VAL A 211 6.24 -9.70 -14.29
C VAL A 211 5.57 -10.73 -15.19
N VAL A 212 5.85 -10.70 -16.48
CA VAL A 212 5.28 -11.61 -17.50
C VAL A 212 6.31 -12.53 -18.13
N GLY A 213 7.58 -12.39 -17.75
CA GLY A 213 8.66 -13.25 -18.26
C GLY A 213 10.02 -12.81 -17.77
N TYR A 214 11.05 -13.55 -18.21
CA TYR A 214 12.44 -13.28 -17.94
C TYR A 214 13.25 -13.28 -19.22
N SER A 215 14.35 -12.53 -19.24
CA SER A 215 15.38 -12.67 -20.26
C SER A 215 16.67 -13.21 -19.65
N ASN A 216 17.38 -14.06 -20.39
CA ASN A 216 18.64 -14.63 -19.93
C ASN A 216 19.71 -13.57 -19.74
N GLY A 217 20.50 -13.71 -18.70
CA GLY A 217 21.68 -12.90 -18.42
C GLY A 217 22.81 -13.19 -19.40
N LYS A 218 23.70 -12.21 -19.54
CA LYS A 218 24.92 -12.32 -20.36
C LYS A 218 26.15 -11.98 -19.51
N GLY A 219 27.34 -12.41 -19.95
CA GLY A 219 28.59 -12.16 -19.24
C GLY A 219 28.55 -12.73 -17.81
N LYS A 220 28.77 -11.88 -16.80
CA LYS A 220 28.78 -12.33 -15.38
C LYS A 220 27.44 -12.90 -14.89
N TYR A 221 26.34 -12.63 -15.59
CA TYR A 221 24.99 -13.11 -15.26
C TYR A 221 24.57 -14.32 -16.09
N GLN A 222 25.49 -15.00 -16.77
CA GLN A 222 25.17 -16.22 -17.53
C GLN A 222 24.57 -17.28 -16.60
N GLY A 223 23.44 -17.87 -16.99
CA GLY A 223 22.68 -18.83 -16.16
C GLY A 223 21.73 -18.20 -15.14
N GLN A 224 21.69 -16.88 -15.06
CA GLN A 224 20.79 -16.12 -14.19
C GLN A 224 19.85 -15.24 -15.00
N VAL A 225 18.89 -14.57 -14.33
CA VAL A 225 18.01 -13.59 -14.99
C VAL A 225 18.78 -12.31 -15.32
N GLY A 226 18.80 -11.98 -16.61
CA GLY A 226 19.39 -10.72 -17.11
C GLY A 226 18.46 -9.53 -16.93
N ALA A 227 17.15 -9.72 -17.17
CA ALA A 227 16.11 -8.73 -16.92
C ALA A 227 14.75 -9.39 -16.71
N LEU A 228 13.89 -8.75 -15.94
CA LEU A 228 12.46 -9.04 -15.89
C LEU A 228 11.80 -8.49 -17.16
N VAL A 229 10.94 -9.27 -17.80
CA VAL A 229 10.00 -8.76 -18.80
C VAL A 229 8.73 -8.39 -18.06
N VAL A 230 8.34 -7.13 -18.14
CA VAL A 230 7.19 -6.62 -17.39
C VAL A 230 6.16 -6.02 -18.33
N GLU A 231 4.87 -6.06 -17.89
CA GLU A 231 3.74 -5.48 -18.59
C GLU A 231 3.05 -4.45 -17.70
N THR A 232 2.86 -3.25 -18.22
CA THR A 232 2.12 -2.17 -17.54
C THR A 232 0.61 -2.39 -17.65
N GLY A 233 -0.17 -1.70 -16.80
CA GLY A 233 -1.63 -1.80 -16.81
C GLY A 233 -2.31 -1.39 -18.14
N ASP A 234 -1.60 -0.65 -19.01
CA ASP A 234 -2.04 -0.31 -20.37
C ASP A 234 -1.50 -1.26 -21.46
N GLY A 235 -0.94 -2.43 -21.04
CA GLY A 235 -0.51 -3.51 -21.92
C GLY A 235 0.87 -3.33 -22.59
N ARG A 236 1.63 -2.31 -22.23
CA ARG A 236 2.98 -2.11 -22.77
C ARG A 236 3.98 -3.01 -22.09
N ARG A 237 4.86 -3.64 -22.88
CA ARG A 237 5.92 -4.52 -22.39
C ARG A 237 7.30 -3.91 -22.57
N PHE A 238 8.15 -4.07 -21.57
CA PHE A 238 9.55 -3.69 -21.62
C PHE A 238 10.40 -4.53 -20.65
N LYS A 239 11.73 -4.32 -20.68
CA LYS A 239 12.67 -5.08 -19.87
C LYS A 239 13.22 -4.21 -18.73
N LEU A 240 13.21 -4.75 -17.51
CA LEU A 240 13.88 -4.20 -16.34
C LEU A 240 15.16 -5.01 -16.09
N GLY A 241 16.29 -4.53 -16.62
CA GLY A 241 17.60 -5.17 -16.45
C GLY A 241 18.48 -4.54 -15.36
N SER A 242 18.16 -3.29 -15.01
CA SER A 242 18.83 -2.54 -13.94
C SER A 242 18.07 -2.63 -12.62
N GLY A 243 18.78 -2.50 -11.49
CA GLY A 243 18.20 -2.45 -10.14
C GLY A 243 18.00 -3.80 -9.47
N LEU A 244 18.14 -4.91 -10.18
CA LEU A 244 18.12 -6.25 -9.59
C LEU A 244 19.45 -6.52 -8.90
N SER A 245 19.41 -6.98 -7.64
CA SER A 245 20.54 -7.54 -6.93
C SER A 245 20.99 -8.88 -7.53
N ASP A 246 22.15 -9.37 -7.15
CA ASP A 246 22.63 -10.67 -7.61
C ASP A 246 21.73 -11.81 -7.07
N ASP A 247 21.20 -11.70 -5.85
CA ASP A 247 20.24 -12.65 -5.28
C ASP A 247 18.91 -12.66 -6.04
N GLU A 248 18.38 -11.49 -6.41
CA GLU A 248 17.14 -11.37 -7.21
C GLU A 248 17.33 -11.85 -8.67
N ARG A 249 18.57 -12.03 -9.13
CA ARG A 249 18.83 -12.66 -10.43
C ARG A 249 18.86 -14.18 -10.35
N VAL A 250 19.21 -14.72 -9.19
CA VAL A 250 19.18 -16.17 -8.92
C VAL A 250 17.75 -16.62 -8.58
N ASP A 251 17.06 -15.86 -7.71
CA ASP A 251 15.67 -16.10 -7.31
C ASP A 251 14.80 -14.85 -7.66
N PRO A 252 14.38 -14.73 -8.94
CA PRO A 252 13.71 -13.55 -9.43
C PRO A 252 12.27 -13.44 -8.92
N PRO A 253 11.71 -12.20 -8.86
CA PRO A 253 10.30 -11.99 -8.61
C PRO A 253 9.43 -12.92 -9.46
N PRO A 254 8.48 -13.68 -8.87
CA PRO A 254 7.68 -14.66 -9.59
C PRO A 254 6.86 -14.07 -10.74
N LEU A 255 6.55 -14.88 -11.76
CA LEU A 255 5.60 -14.50 -12.80
C LEU A 255 4.25 -14.12 -12.17
N GLY A 256 3.63 -13.07 -12.68
CA GLY A 256 2.38 -12.52 -12.16
C GLY A 256 2.56 -11.58 -10.96
N SER A 257 3.75 -11.47 -10.36
CA SER A 257 3.98 -10.50 -9.28
C SER A 257 4.01 -9.07 -9.81
N THR A 258 3.51 -8.14 -9.01
CA THR A 258 3.62 -6.71 -9.28
C THR A 258 4.97 -6.21 -8.76
N VAL A 259 5.69 -5.49 -9.60
CA VAL A 259 6.97 -4.85 -9.25
C VAL A 259 6.87 -3.34 -9.40
N THR A 260 7.52 -2.60 -8.50
CA THR A 260 7.73 -1.17 -8.62
C THR A 260 9.07 -0.92 -9.32
N TYR A 261 9.06 -0.03 -10.31
CA TYR A 261 10.28 0.42 -10.99
C TYR A 261 10.34 1.95 -11.05
N LYS A 262 11.56 2.49 -11.06
CA LYS A 262 11.81 3.92 -11.28
C LYS A 262 12.20 4.18 -12.73
N TYR A 263 11.93 5.40 -13.22
CA TYR A 263 12.31 5.83 -14.56
C TYR A 263 12.41 7.36 -14.64
N TYR A 264 13.06 7.88 -15.70
CA TYR A 264 13.37 9.32 -15.87
C TYR A 264 12.67 9.90 -17.12
N GLY A 265 11.34 9.80 -17.14
CA GLY A 265 10.51 10.25 -18.27
C GLY A 265 10.21 9.13 -19.27
N LEU A 266 9.46 9.47 -20.32
CA LEU A 266 8.99 8.53 -21.33
C LEU A 266 9.70 8.77 -22.68
N THR A 267 9.81 7.71 -23.49
CA THR A 267 10.17 7.79 -24.90
C THR A 267 8.99 8.35 -25.70
N SER A 268 9.22 8.68 -26.98
CA SER A 268 8.15 9.07 -27.90
C SER A 268 7.07 8.00 -28.08
N THR A 269 7.42 6.72 -27.84
CA THR A 269 6.50 5.58 -27.88
C THR A 269 5.83 5.31 -26.52
N GLY A 270 6.06 6.15 -25.53
CA GLY A 270 5.49 6.03 -24.17
C GLY A 270 6.15 4.97 -23.29
N LEU A 271 7.29 4.40 -23.67
CA LEU A 271 8.06 3.49 -22.83
C LEU A 271 8.92 4.27 -21.81
N PRO A 272 9.13 3.74 -20.59
CA PRO A 272 9.93 4.40 -19.59
C PRO A 272 11.42 4.43 -19.96
N ARG A 273 12.05 5.62 -19.80
CA ARG A 273 13.50 5.80 -20.03
C ARG A 273 14.27 5.41 -18.77
N PHE A 274 15.39 4.70 -18.96
CA PHE A 274 16.28 4.28 -17.88
C PHE A 274 15.53 3.55 -16.75
N ALA A 275 14.55 2.72 -17.11
CA ALA A 275 13.77 1.97 -16.18
C ALA A 275 14.66 1.04 -15.33
N SER A 276 14.47 1.08 -14.01
CA SER A 276 15.25 0.30 -13.05
C SER A 276 14.31 -0.29 -12.00
N PHE A 277 14.44 -1.57 -11.72
CA PHE A 277 13.71 -2.26 -10.67
C PHE A 277 13.98 -1.59 -9.31
N LEU A 278 12.96 -1.47 -8.47
CA LEU A 278 13.08 -0.98 -7.10
C LEU A 278 12.75 -2.09 -6.09
N ARG A 279 11.61 -2.75 -6.28
CA ARG A 279 11.13 -3.78 -5.34
C ARG A 279 9.95 -4.56 -5.90
N VAL A 280 9.70 -5.73 -5.34
CA VAL A 280 8.41 -6.41 -5.48
C VAL A 280 7.38 -5.68 -4.63
N ARG A 281 6.18 -5.50 -5.16
CA ARG A 281 5.08 -4.92 -4.41
C ARG A 281 4.43 -5.98 -3.51
N ASN A 282 4.86 -6.01 -2.26
CA ASN A 282 4.44 -6.96 -1.24
C ASN A 282 3.81 -6.24 -0.04
N ASP A 283 3.07 -5.15 -0.30
CA ASP A 283 2.42 -4.33 0.72
C ASP A 283 0.99 -4.78 1.06
N GLU A 284 0.55 -5.88 0.45
CA GLU A 284 -0.72 -6.52 0.80
C GLU A 284 -0.49 -7.68 1.79
N PRO A 285 -1.35 -7.82 2.82
CA PRO A 285 -1.30 -8.98 3.73
C PRO A 285 -1.51 -10.28 2.98
N ALA A 286 -0.91 -11.36 3.47
CA ALA A 286 -1.11 -12.69 2.91
C ALA A 286 -2.59 -13.07 2.96
N ALA A 287 -3.14 -13.57 1.86
CA ALA A 287 -4.49 -14.11 1.87
C ALA A 287 -4.56 -15.29 2.85
N PRO A 288 -5.63 -15.41 3.66
CA PRO A 288 -5.79 -16.54 4.56
C PRO A 288 -5.76 -17.84 3.76
N THR A 289 -4.82 -18.71 4.07
CA THR A 289 -4.67 -20.03 3.43
C THR A 289 -5.93 -20.84 3.72
N ARG A 290 -6.69 -21.21 2.68
CA ARG A 290 -7.75 -22.22 2.84
C ARG A 290 -7.07 -23.51 3.34
N ARG A 291 -7.33 -23.90 4.57
CA ARG A 291 -7.07 -25.29 4.97
C ARG A 291 -7.99 -26.15 4.13
N VAL A 292 -7.43 -26.86 3.17
CA VAL A 292 -8.10 -28.00 2.55
C VAL A 292 -8.21 -29.02 3.67
N SER A 293 -9.41 -29.20 4.21
CA SER A 293 -9.68 -30.33 5.07
C SER A 293 -9.54 -31.58 4.18
N GLN A 294 -8.47 -32.33 4.40
CA GLN A 294 -8.44 -33.70 3.94
C GLN A 294 -9.52 -34.43 4.75
N SER A 295 -10.60 -34.74 4.09
CA SER A 295 -11.57 -35.74 4.58
C SER A 295 -10.99 -37.12 4.28
N ASP A 296 -10.63 -37.83 5.34
CA ASP A 296 -10.45 -39.30 5.32
C ASP A 296 -11.77 -39.98 4.99
#